data_233c120fcbbb9a756d2e9af77e0e009b
#
_entry.id   233c120fcbbb9a756d2e9af77e0e009b
#
_cell.length_a   1.000
_cell.length_b   1.000
_cell.length_c   1.000
_cell.angle_alpha   90.00
_cell.angle_beta   90.00
_cell.angle_gamma   90.00
#
_symmetry.space_group_name_H-M   'P 1'
#
loop_
_entity.id
_entity.type
_entity.pdbx_description
1 polymer ?
#
loop_
_entity_poly.entity_id
_entity_poly.type
_entity_poly.pdbx_seq_one_letter_code
_entity_poly.pdbx_strand_id
1 'polypeptide(L)'
;MWRDKINITFSDYIATSAFIVSLLSFGTAIYFGFRDRVHLKATSKLYKFGHAYLEIKVVNYGRRPAILTMFGGELDNGKWRGTYLGGKEQCIRLEENEYHIEKVFFSDLQHFDDVEKEVREYVRLWFEDSLGNRHPVKKSKRNIQLLKNV
;
A
#
# COMPACT_ATOMS: atom_id res chain seq x y z
N MET A 1 -13.88 -33.15 -51.69
CA MET A 1 -13.51 -33.29 -50.28
C MET A 1 -12.00 -33.22 -50.21
N TRP A 2 -11.46 -31.99 -50.04
CA TRP A 2 -10.02 -31.70 -50.05
C TRP A 2 -9.47 -32.02 -48.67
N ARG A 3 -8.69 -33.08 -48.52
CA ARG A 3 -7.81 -33.31 -47.38
C ARG A 3 -6.45 -32.72 -47.71
N ASP A 4 -6.23 -31.46 -47.41
CA ASP A 4 -4.91 -30.89 -47.43
C ASP A 4 -4.09 -31.62 -46.34
N LYS A 5 -3.17 -32.48 -46.79
CA LYS A 5 -2.15 -33.06 -45.90
C LYS A 5 -1.22 -31.92 -45.50
N ILE A 6 -1.33 -31.44 -44.28
CA ILE A 6 -0.39 -30.49 -43.70
C ILE A 6 0.95 -31.20 -43.62
N ASN A 7 1.85 -30.91 -44.57
CA ASN A 7 3.24 -31.37 -44.53
C ASN A 7 4.01 -30.49 -43.56
N ILE A 8 4.10 -30.91 -42.30
CA ILE A 8 4.90 -30.25 -41.28
C ILE A 8 6.38 -30.46 -41.63
N THR A 9 7.09 -29.37 -41.87
CA THR A 9 8.52 -29.36 -42.21
C THR A 9 9.37 -29.28 -40.93
N PHE A 10 10.64 -29.66 -40.97
CA PHE A 10 11.57 -29.46 -39.85
C PHE A 10 11.65 -27.99 -39.42
N SER A 11 11.53 -27.07 -40.37
CA SER A 11 11.44 -25.63 -40.12
C SER A 11 10.24 -25.26 -39.22
N ASP A 12 9.08 -25.90 -39.40
CA ASP A 12 7.88 -25.62 -38.63
C ASP A 12 8.05 -26.05 -37.17
N TYR A 13 8.77 -27.16 -36.91
CA TYR A 13 9.13 -27.58 -35.55
C TYR A 13 10.05 -26.57 -34.85
N ILE A 14 11.07 -26.06 -35.56
CA ILE A 14 11.97 -25.04 -35.01
C ILE A 14 11.19 -23.75 -34.73
N ALA A 15 10.37 -23.28 -35.66
CA ALA A 15 9.56 -22.09 -35.48
C ALA A 15 8.59 -22.21 -34.30
N THR A 16 7.92 -23.36 -34.19
CA THR A 16 6.99 -23.62 -33.08
C THR A 16 7.70 -23.66 -31.73
N SER A 17 8.85 -24.34 -31.65
CA SER A 17 9.64 -24.40 -30.41
C SER A 17 10.17 -23.01 -29.99
N ALA A 18 10.67 -22.22 -30.95
CA ALA A 18 11.12 -20.87 -30.70
C ALA A 18 9.98 -19.96 -30.20
N PHE A 19 8.78 -20.12 -30.76
CA PHE A 19 7.57 -19.39 -30.32
C PHE A 19 7.19 -19.74 -28.89
N ILE A 20 7.21 -21.03 -28.52
CA ILE A 20 6.90 -21.47 -27.16
C ILE A 20 7.91 -20.90 -26.15
N VAL A 21 9.22 -20.97 -26.45
CA VAL A 21 10.27 -20.42 -25.61
C VAL A 21 10.11 -18.91 -25.45
N SER A 22 9.75 -18.22 -26.52
CA SER A 22 9.50 -16.76 -26.49
C SER A 22 8.32 -16.40 -25.59
N LEU A 23 7.21 -17.16 -25.66
CA LEU A 23 6.04 -16.97 -24.79
C LEU A 23 6.37 -17.21 -23.33
N LEU A 24 7.13 -18.27 -23.01
CA LEU A 24 7.56 -18.56 -21.64
C LEU A 24 8.46 -17.44 -21.09
N SER A 25 9.42 -16.97 -21.90
CA SER A 25 10.31 -15.87 -21.54
C SER A 25 9.55 -14.57 -21.29
N PHE A 26 8.56 -14.26 -22.14
CA PHE A 26 7.69 -13.10 -21.97
C PHE A 26 6.84 -13.21 -20.68
N GLY A 27 6.24 -14.35 -20.43
CA GLY A 27 5.48 -14.62 -19.22
C GLY A 27 6.32 -14.48 -17.94
N THR A 28 7.55 -14.98 -17.96
CA THR A 28 8.48 -14.82 -16.82
C THR A 28 8.89 -13.36 -16.62
N ALA A 29 9.16 -12.62 -17.69
CA ALA A 29 9.51 -11.21 -17.61
C ALA A 29 8.37 -10.36 -17.01
N ILE A 30 7.12 -10.62 -17.43
CA ILE A 30 5.94 -9.98 -16.84
C ILE A 30 5.82 -10.34 -15.37
N TYR A 31 5.91 -11.61 -15.00
CA TYR A 31 5.81 -12.06 -13.61
C TYR A 31 6.85 -11.37 -12.71
N PHE A 32 8.12 -11.34 -13.12
CA PHE A 32 9.16 -10.65 -12.37
C PHE A 32 8.94 -9.14 -12.33
N GLY A 33 8.50 -8.52 -13.41
CA GLY A 33 8.20 -7.08 -13.46
C GLY A 33 7.09 -6.67 -12.49
N PHE A 34 6.06 -7.51 -12.28
CA PHE A 34 5.04 -7.26 -11.26
C PHE A 34 5.52 -7.55 -9.84
N ARG A 35 6.32 -8.59 -9.65
CA ARG A 35 6.84 -8.99 -8.35
C ARG A 35 7.88 -8.02 -7.78
N ASP A 36 8.63 -7.34 -8.65
CA ASP A 36 9.67 -6.39 -8.27
C ASP A 36 9.14 -4.98 -7.95
N ARG A 37 7.85 -4.83 -7.65
CA ARG A 37 7.28 -3.56 -7.22
C ARG A 37 7.17 -3.46 -5.70
N VAL A 38 7.19 -2.22 -5.22
CA VAL A 38 6.76 -1.90 -3.84
C VAL A 38 5.28 -2.25 -3.71
N HIS A 39 4.92 -3.00 -2.69
CA HIS A 39 3.53 -3.39 -2.43
C HIS A 39 3.19 -3.20 -0.96
N LEU A 40 2.73 -2.00 -0.62
CA LEU A 40 2.36 -1.63 0.74
C LEU A 40 0.90 -1.97 1.03
N LYS A 41 0.67 -2.57 2.20
CA LYS A 41 -0.67 -2.83 2.72
C LYS A 41 -0.78 -2.32 4.15
N ALA A 42 -1.61 -1.31 4.34
CA ALA A 42 -1.88 -0.74 5.65
C ALA A 42 -3.24 -1.22 6.18
N THR A 43 -3.28 -1.58 7.45
CA THR A 43 -4.47 -2.06 8.15
C THR A 43 -4.57 -1.43 9.53
N SER A 44 -5.79 -1.25 10.04
CA SER A 44 -6.03 -0.76 11.40
C SER A 44 -6.72 -1.80 12.26
N LYS A 45 -6.39 -1.84 13.55
CA LYS A 45 -7.01 -2.66 14.57
C LYS A 45 -7.29 -1.81 15.81
N LEU A 46 -8.49 -1.92 16.37
CA LEU A 46 -8.87 -1.22 17.59
C LEU A 46 -8.53 -2.08 18.81
N TYR A 47 -7.82 -1.50 19.77
CA TYR A 47 -7.58 -2.04 21.11
C TYR A 47 -8.38 -1.25 22.13
N LYS A 48 -9.15 -1.95 22.98
CA LYS A 48 -10.11 -1.35 23.93
C LYS A 48 -9.69 -1.50 25.40
N PHE A 49 -8.62 -2.26 25.68
CA PHE A 49 -8.18 -2.49 27.05
C PHE A 49 -7.26 -1.36 27.52
N GLY A 50 -7.58 -0.79 28.70
CA GLY A 50 -6.88 0.37 29.23
C GLY A 50 -7.24 1.66 28.47
N HIS A 51 -6.23 2.43 28.07
CA HIS A 51 -6.44 3.55 27.15
C HIS A 51 -6.68 3.01 25.75
N ALA A 52 -7.89 3.21 25.23
CA ALA A 52 -8.25 2.74 23.89
C ALA A 52 -7.40 3.44 22.82
N TYR A 53 -6.88 2.66 21.84
CA TYR A 53 -6.10 3.19 20.73
C TYR A 53 -6.30 2.37 19.46
N LEU A 54 -5.94 2.97 18.35
CA LEU A 54 -5.82 2.27 17.05
C LEU A 54 -4.37 1.86 16.83
N GLU A 55 -4.14 0.58 16.62
CA GLU A 55 -2.90 0.07 16.07
C GLU A 55 -3.00 0.06 14.55
N ILE A 56 -2.11 0.78 13.91
CA ILE A 56 -2.04 0.87 12.46
C ILE A 56 -0.76 0.19 12.01
N LYS A 57 -0.92 -0.92 11.29
CA LYS A 57 0.18 -1.71 10.79
C LYS A 57 0.28 -1.56 9.28
N VAL A 58 1.44 -1.15 8.78
CA VAL A 58 1.79 -1.15 7.35
C VAL A 58 2.87 -2.20 7.10
N VAL A 59 2.70 -3.00 6.05
CA VAL A 59 3.60 -4.10 5.68
C VAL A 59 4.00 -3.93 4.22
N ASN A 60 5.27 -4.10 3.92
CA ASN A 60 5.75 -4.20 2.55
C ASN A 60 5.76 -5.67 2.09
N TYR A 61 4.86 -6.03 1.19
CA TYR A 61 4.79 -7.36 0.55
C TYR A 61 5.57 -7.42 -0.77
N GLY A 62 6.08 -6.27 -1.24
CA GLY A 62 6.90 -6.20 -2.44
C GLY A 62 8.35 -6.52 -2.15
N ARG A 63 9.11 -6.92 -3.16
CA ARG A 63 10.55 -7.19 -3.04
C ARG A 63 11.40 -5.93 -2.94
N ARG A 64 10.92 -4.82 -3.52
CA ARG A 64 11.65 -3.56 -3.41
C ARG A 64 11.39 -2.92 -2.06
N PRO A 65 12.43 -2.37 -1.42
CA PRO A 65 12.28 -1.59 -0.21
C PRO A 65 11.28 -0.44 -0.44
N ALA A 66 10.39 -0.25 0.52
CA ALA A 66 9.48 0.88 0.57
C ALA A 66 10.01 1.90 1.57
N ILE A 67 9.97 3.18 1.23
CA ILE A 67 10.33 4.26 2.12
C ILE A 67 9.06 5.04 2.45
N LEU A 68 8.67 4.99 3.73
CA LEU A 68 7.54 5.75 4.24
C LEU A 68 8.03 7.13 4.70
N THR A 69 7.37 8.18 4.23
CA THR A 69 7.73 9.57 4.53
C THR A 69 6.75 10.24 5.47
N MET A 70 5.45 9.97 5.29
CA MET A 70 4.41 10.63 6.07
C MET A 70 3.33 9.64 6.53
N PHE A 71 2.77 9.95 7.69
CA PHE A 71 1.52 9.39 8.17
C PHE A 71 0.51 10.51 8.35
N GLY A 72 -0.73 10.28 7.93
CA GLY A 72 -1.76 11.31 8.03
C GLY A 72 -3.15 10.79 7.68
N GLY A 73 -4.03 11.73 7.39
CA GLY A 73 -5.40 11.38 7.09
C GLY A 73 -6.19 12.48 6.38
N GLU A 74 -7.41 12.15 6.08
CA GLU A 74 -8.45 13.04 5.60
C GLU A 74 -9.23 13.54 6.78
N LEU A 75 -9.39 14.87 6.90
CA LEU A 75 -10.22 15.52 7.89
C LEU A 75 -11.70 15.50 7.46
N ASP A 76 -12.60 15.82 8.39
CA ASP A 76 -14.04 15.90 8.19
C ASP A 76 -14.47 16.92 7.11
N ASN A 77 -13.66 17.96 6.88
CA ASN A 77 -13.85 18.94 5.82
C ASN A 77 -13.23 18.55 4.46
N GLY A 78 -12.71 17.31 4.33
CA GLY A 78 -12.08 16.80 3.11
C GLY A 78 -10.63 17.26 2.88
N LYS A 79 -10.08 18.14 3.74
CA LYS A 79 -8.67 18.53 3.68
C LYS A 79 -7.77 17.36 4.12
N TRP A 80 -6.57 17.29 3.57
CA TRP A 80 -5.57 16.28 3.91
C TRP A 80 -4.51 16.89 4.81
N ARG A 81 -4.18 16.18 5.89
CA ARG A 81 -3.10 16.55 6.81
C ARG A 81 -2.26 15.33 7.14
N GLY A 82 -0.97 15.54 7.34
CA GLY A 82 -0.04 14.48 7.71
C GLY A 82 1.18 15.02 8.41
N THR A 83 1.84 14.13 9.15
CA THR A 83 3.09 14.38 9.87
C THR A 83 4.18 13.50 9.30
N TYR A 84 5.40 14.01 9.22
CA TYR A 84 6.56 13.23 8.78
C TYR A 84 6.86 12.12 9.81
N LEU A 85 7.02 10.91 9.31
CA LEU A 85 7.45 9.76 10.10
C LEU A 85 8.93 9.90 10.43
N GLY A 86 9.28 9.67 11.72
CA GLY A 86 10.68 9.75 12.16
C GLY A 86 11.29 11.16 12.21
N GLY A 87 10.48 12.23 12.00
CA GLY A 87 10.97 13.61 11.89
C GLY A 87 11.40 13.98 10.45
N LYS A 88 11.81 15.23 10.24
CA LYS A 88 12.10 15.78 8.90
C LYS A 88 13.24 15.08 8.15
N GLU A 89 14.11 14.36 8.85
CA GLU A 89 15.33 13.75 8.28
C GLU A 89 15.34 12.21 8.32
N GLN A 90 14.37 11.59 8.99
CA GLN A 90 14.33 10.14 9.13
C GLN A 90 13.06 9.57 8.47
N CYS A 91 13.24 8.90 7.34
CA CYS A 91 12.21 8.11 6.71
C CYS A 91 12.25 6.67 7.25
N ILE A 92 11.12 6.00 7.28
CA ILE A 92 11.05 4.59 7.67
C ILE A 92 11.20 3.74 6.41
N ARG A 93 12.29 2.98 6.35
CA ARG A 93 12.55 2.02 5.28
C ARG A 93 12.01 0.65 5.70
N LEU A 94 11.21 0.04 4.82
CA LEU A 94 10.66 -1.30 5.00
C LEU A 94 11.19 -2.21 3.89
N GLU A 95 11.95 -3.22 4.26
CA GLU A 95 12.37 -4.30 3.37
C GLU A 95 11.20 -5.26 3.06
N GLU A 96 11.44 -6.29 2.25
CA GLU A 96 10.44 -7.32 1.94
C GLU A 96 9.93 -7.97 3.23
N ASN A 97 8.59 -8.02 3.41
CA ASN A 97 7.89 -8.55 4.58
C ASN A 97 8.12 -7.79 5.91
N GLU A 98 8.86 -6.70 5.90
CA GLU A 98 8.95 -5.85 7.07
C GLU A 98 7.69 -5.02 7.27
N TYR A 99 7.50 -4.57 8.51
CA TYR A 99 6.35 -3.79 8.88
C TYR A 99 6.72 -2.66 9.84
N HIS A 100 5.88 -1.63 9.83
CA HIS A 100 5.89 -0.55 10.81
C HIS A 100 4.54 -0.47 11.50
N ILE A 101 4.55 -0.10 12.79
CA ILE A 101 3.34 0.05 13.60
C ILE A 101 3.30 1.46 14.18
N GLU A 102 2.18 2.15 13.94
CA GLU A 102 1.82 3.40 14.61
C GLU A 102 0.66 3.16 15.57
N LYS A 103 0.75 3.78 16.75
CA LYS A 103 -0.33 3.81 17.74
C LYS A 103 -0.97 5.20 17.71
N VAL A 104 -2.26 5.23 17.47
CA VAL A 104 -3.04 6.47 17.35
C VAL A 104 -4.09 6.49 18.45
N PHE A 105 -3.97 7.44 19.35
CA PHE A 105 -4.95 7.68 20.40
C PHE A 105 -6.05 8.63 19.91
N PHE A 106 -7.12 8.75 20.68
CA PHE A 106 -8.22 9.66 20.32
C PHE A 106 -7.77 11.11 20.21
N SER A 107 -6.85 11.56 21.08
CA SER A 107 -6.23 12.88 21.01
C SER A 107 -5.53 13.17 19.69
N ASP A 108 -4.88 12.14 19.12
CA ASP A 108 -4.10 12.27 17.88
C ASP A 108 -5.01 12.35 16.64
N LEU A 109 -6.28 12.00 16.80
CA LEU A 109 -7.30 12.13 15.75
C LEU A 109 -7.90 13.52 15.65
N GLN A 110 -7.53 14.43 16.55
CA GLN A 110 -7.97 15.81 16.53
C GLN A 110 -6.88 16.72 15.96
N HIS A 111 -7.26 17.58 15.06
CA HIS A 111 -6.37 18.58 14.46
C HIS A 111 -6.97 19.96 14.63
N PHE A 112 -6.20 20.85 15.26
CA PHE A 112 -6.59 22.25 15.34
C PHE A 112 -6.23 22.96 14.03
N ASP A 113 -7.22 23.47 13.32
CA ASP A 113 -6.99 24.28 12.11
C ASP A 113 -6.76 25.73 12.51
N ASP A 114 -5.51 26.19 12.38
CA ASP A 114 -5.12 27.58 12.77
C ASP A 114 -5.80 28.66 11.94
N VAL A 115 -6.24 28.33 10.74
CA VAL A 115 -6.91 29.27 9.83
C VAL A 115 -8.40 29.43 10.19
N GLU A 116 -9.08 28.31 10.35
CA GLU A 116 -10.51 28.27 10.65
C GLU A 116 -10.78 28.41 12.17
N LYS A 117 -9.74 28.28 13.02
CA LYS A 117 -9.83 28.31 14.50
C LYS A 117 -10.76 27.24 15.07
N GLU A 118 -10.87 26.12 14.38
CA GLU A 118 -11.73 25.00 14.73
C GLU A 118 -10.93 23.71 14.91
N VAL A 119 -11.44 22.84 15.79
CA VAL A 119 -10.94 21.46 15.91
C VAL A 119 -11.59 20.61 14.84
N ARG A 120 -10.78 20.00 13.99
CA ARG A 120 -11.21 19.08 12.95
C ARG A 120 -10.78 17.64 13.33
N GLU A 121 -11.52 16.68 12.84
CA GLU A 121 -11.25 15.27 13.16
C GLU A 121 -10.88 14.48 11.92
N TYR A 122 -9.93 13.57 12.08
CA TYR A 122 -9.61 12.63 11.02
C TYR A 122 -10.74 11.62 10.83
N VAL A 123 -11.11 11.40 9.55
CA VAL A 123 -12.14 10.42 9.14
C VAL A 123 -11.55 9.20 8.44
N ARG A 124 -10.35 9.35 7.86
CA ARG A 124 -9.59 8.27 7.22
C ARG A 124 -8.10 8.50 7.43
N LEU A 125 -7.32 7.41 7.42
CA LEU A 125 -5.87 7.46 7.59
C LEU A 125 -5.16 6.85 6.39
N TRP A 126 -3.92 7.31 6.14
CA TRP A 126 -3.06 6.86 5.05
C TRP A 126 -1.58 6.98 5.44
N PHE A 127 -0.73 6.20 4.75
CA PHE A 127 0.72 6.40 4.70
C PHE A 127 1.10 6.95 3.33
N GLU A 128 2.13 7.78 3.28
CA GLU A 128 2.72 8.26 2.03
C GLU A 128 4.13 7.71 1.89
N ASP A 129 4.45 7.23 0.68
CA ASP A 129 5.79 6.76 0.34
C ASP A 129 6.66 7.90 -0.22
N SER A 130 7.95 7.61 -0.42
CA SER A 130 8.92 8.58 -0.96
C SER A 130 8.63 9.01 -2.41
N LEU A 131 7.73 8.35 -3.10
CA LEU A 131 7.25 8.72 -4.44
C LEU A 131 5.99 9.59 -4.39
N GLY A 132 5.48 9.91 -3.18
CA GLY A 132 4.26 10.68 -2.99
C GLY A 132 2.98 9.86 -3.17
N ASN A 133 3.07 8.53 -3.29
CA ASN A 133 1.88 7.70 -3.37
C ASN A 133 1.26 7.50 -1.99
N ARG A 134 -0.06 7.65 -1.91
CA ARG A 134 -0.80 7.46 -0.68
C ARG A 134 -1.41 6.07 -0.61
N HIS A 135 -1.10 5.37 0.47
CA HIS A 135 -1.55 4.02 0.76
C HIS A 135 -2.61 4.07 1.85
N PRO A 136 -3.92 3.92 1.50
CA PRO A 136 -5.01 4.04 2.47
C PRO A 136 -4.97 2.91 3.50
N VAL A 137 -5.20 3.26 4.77
CA VAL A 137 -5.30 2.32 5.87
C VAL A 137 -6.68 1.65 5.83
N LYS A 138 -6.70 0.34 5.57
CA LYS A 138 -7.96 -0.44 5.55
C LYS A 138 -8.64 -0.41 6.91
N LYS A 139 -9.97 -0.29 6.88
CA LYS A 139 -10.86 -0.22 8.05
C LYS A 139 -10.64 1.02 8.95
N SER A 140 -9.79 1.99 8.58
CA SER A 140 -9.54 3.18 9.41
C SER A 140 -10.82 3.93 9.73
N LYS A 141 -11.67 4.25 8.74
CA LYS A 141 -12.94 4.95 8.94
C LYS A 141 -13.83 4.28 10.02
N ARG A 142 -14.04 2.98 9.90
CA ARG A 142 -14.85 2.21 10.87
C ARG A 142 -14.23 2.23 12.25
N ASN A 143 -12.92 1.99 12.33
CA ASN A 143 -12.24 1.86 13.60
C ASN A 143 -12.08 3.20 14.33
N ILE A 144 -11.94 4.31 13.60
CA ILE A 144 -12.01 5.68 14.16
C ILE A 144 -13.37 5.91 14.80
N GLN A 145 -14.46 5.61 14.11
CA GLN A 145 -15.81 5.74 14.66
C GLN A 145 -16.02 4.89 15.93
N LEU A 146 -15.47 3.68 15.94
CA LEU A 146 -15.55 2.83 17.13
C LEU A 146 -14.69 3.35 18.28
N LEU A 147 -13.53 3.96 18.02
CA LEU A 147 -12.69 4.56 19.04
C LEU A 147 -13.36 5.77 19.71
N LYS A 148 -14.13 6.55 18.94
CA LYS A 148 -14.90 7.69 19.46
C LYS A 148 -16.02 7.29 20.42
N ASN A 149 -16.50 6.05 20.33
CA ASN A 149 -17.60 5.52 21.12
C ASN A 149 -17.15 4.67 22.31
N VAL A 150 -15.86 4.66 22.64
CA VAL A 150 -15.27 3.96 23.78
C VAL A 150 -14.92 4.92 24.88
#